data_de01143dbb4c349ee71da33cb0fc2d21
#
_entry.id   de01143dbb4c349ee71da33cb0fc2d21
#
_cell.length_a   1.000
_cell.length_b   1.000
_cell.length_c   1.000
_cell.angle_alpha   90.00
_cell.angle_beta   90.00
_cell.angle_gamma   90.00
#
_symmetry.space_group_name_H-M   'P 1'
#
loop_
_entity.id
_entity.type
_entity.pdbx_description
1 polymer ?
#
loop_
_entity_poly.entity_id
_entity_poly.type
_entity_poly.pdbx_seq_one_letter_code
_entity_poly.pdbx_strand_id
1 'polypeptide(L)'
;NDTSAACGYAPLTPTEEAVLSTEKFINSPAFKLRFPETGEDVKVMGVRAGGQVELTVACAFVARHVRDLADYLAKKEHAAARVRALAASSGFAEAAVGVNVADDPANGSVYLTVTGLSAESGDDGQAGRGNRVGGLITPGRPMTMESAAGKNPVTHVGKLYNIAARLIAERVAAAPGVAEAECTLVSRIGRPIGEPQIAEVRVRT
;
A
#
# COMPACT_ATOMS: atom_id res chain seq x y z
N ASN A 1 8.02 -19.80 -19.80
CA ASN A 1 7.45 -19.55 -18.47
C ASN A 1 8.49 -19.87 -17.40
N ASP A 2 8.50 -19.08 -16.34
CA ASP A 2 9.37 -19.26 -15.18
C ASP A 2 8.62 -19.95 -14.04
N THR A 3 9.33 -20.36 -13.00
CA THR A 3 8.72 -20.84 -11.77
C THR A 3 8.48 -19.65 -10.86
N SER A 4 7.25 -19.48 -10.41
CA SER A 4 6.86 -18.41 -9.50
C SER A 4 5.75 -18.89 -8.55
N ALA A 5 5.72 -18.33 -7.35
CA ALA A 5 4.67 -18.52 -6.37
C ALA A 5 3.90 -17.22 -6.20
N ALA A 6 2.59 -17.31 -6.13
CA ALA A 6 1.68 -16.19 -5.98
C ALA A 6 0.68 -16.43 -4.86
N CYS A 7 0.30 -15.35 -4.20
CA CYS A 7 -0.69 -15.38 -3.11
C CYS A 7 -1.73 -14.28 -3.30
N GLY A 8 -2.96 -14.61 -2.92
CA GLY A 8 -4.07 -13.65 -2.81
C GLY A 8 -4.89 -13.95 -1.57
N TYR A 9 -5.54 -12.95 -1.03
CA TYR A 9 -6.44 -13.09 0.11
C TYR A 9 -7.56 -12.03 0.06
N ALA A 10 -8.69 -12.35 0.63
CA ALA A 10 -9.84 -11.46 0.76
C ALA A 10 -10.80 -11.97 1.87
N PRO A 11 -11.62 -11.07 2.47
CA PRO A 11 -11.58 -9.61 2.32
C PRO A 11 -10.38 -8.99 3.04
N LEU A 12 -10.12 -7.73 2.77
CA LEU A 12 -9.21 -6.95 3.61
C LEU A 12 -9.86 -6.70 4.98
N THR A 13 -9.04 -6.68 6.02
CA THR A 13 -9.49 -6.23 7.34
C THR A 13 -9.71 -4.71 7.32
N PRO A 14 -10.50 -4.14 8.25
CA PRO A 14 -10.67 -2.69 8.34
C PRO A 14 -9.35 -1.91 8.45
N THR A 15 -8.34 -2.49 9.11
CA THR A 15 -7.01 -1.87 9.24
C THR A 15 -6.25 -1.89 7.91
N GLU A 16 -6.28 -3.00 7.18
CA GLU A 16 -5.69 -3.13 5.84
C GLU A 16 -6.35 -2.16 4.87
N GLU A 17 -7.68 -2.03 4.91
CA GLU A 17 -8.44 -1.05 4.13
C GLU A 17 -8.04 0.40 4.47
N ALA A 18 -7.90 0.73 5.76
CA ALA A 18 -7.52 2.06 6.20
C ALA A 18 -6.12 2.45 5.68
N VAL A 19 -5.16 1.52 5.74
CA VAL A 19 -3.80 1.74 5.22
C VAL A 19 -3.83 1.96 3.71
N LEU A 20 -4.46 1.05 2.97
CA LEU A 20 -4.51 1.10 1.51
C LEU A 20 -5.29 2.32 0.99
N SER A 21 -6.42 2.64 1.63
CA SER A 21 -7.23 3.80 1.25
C SER A 21 -6.53 5.12 1.56
N THR A 22 -5.74 5.19 2.63
CA THR A 22 -4.96 6.39 2.99
C THR A 22 -3.90 6.69 1.92
N GLU A 23 -3.14 5.69 1.49
CA GLU A 23 -2.16 5.86 0.42
C GLU A 23 -2.84 6.31 -0.88
N LYS A 24 -3.87 5.60 -1.32
CA LYS A 24 -4.64 5.95 -2.52
C LYS A 24 -5.28 7.33 -2.45
N PHE A 25 -5.74 7.74 -1.27
CA PHE A 25 -6.34 9.06 -1.06
C PHE A 25 -5.32 10.17 -1.25
N ILE A 26 -4.16 10.07 -0.60
CA ILE A 26 -3.08 11.06 -0.73
C ILE A 26 -2.56 11.11 -2.18
N ASN A 27 -2.49 9.98 -2.87
CA ASN A 27 -2.04 9.88 -4.26
C ASN A 27 -3.17 10.10 -5.29
N SER A 28 -4.38 10.42 -4.85
CA SER A 28 -5.47 10.72 -5.78
C SER A 28 -5.25 12.06 -6.51
N PRO A 29 -5.66 12.17 -7.79
CA PRO A 29 -5.54 13.43 -8.54
C PRO A 29 -6.22 14.61 -7.84
N ALA A 30 -7.36 14.39 -7.20
CA ALA A 30 -8.09 15.43 -6.47
C ALA A 30 -7.32 15.94 -5.24
N PHE A 31 -6.62 15.04 -4.53
CA PHE A 31 -5.80 15.43 -3.41
C PHE A 31 -4.56 16.20 -3.88
N LYS A 32 -3.84 15.70 -4.89
CA LYS A 32 -2.65 16.35 -5.46
C LYS A 32 -2.95 17.74 -6.00
N LEU A 33 -4.10 17.92 -6.65
CA LEU A 33 -4.51 19.24 -7.14
C LEU A 33 -4.69 20.25 -5.99
N ARG A 34 -5.19 19.81 -4.85
CA ARG A 34 -5.45 20.67 -3.67
C ARG A 34 -4.21 20.84 -2.78
N PHE A 35 -3.36 19.84 -2.73
CA PHE A 35 -2.17 19.77 -1.88
C PHE A 35 -0.93 19.41 -2.74
N PRO A 36 -0.53 20.30 -3.67
CA PRO A 36 0.55 20.01 -4.62
C PRO A 36 1.92 19.81 -3.97
N GLU A 37 2.06 20.20 -2.71
CA GLU A 37 3.24 19.94 -1.90
C GLU A 37 3.42 18.48 -1.52
N THR A 38 2.38 17.65 -1.59
CA THR A 38 2.50 16.22 -1.28
C THR A 38 3.05 15.46 -2.49
N GLY A 39 4.19 14.83 -2.35
CA GLY A 39 4.80 14.00 -3.38
C GLY A 39 4.15 12.62 -3.51
N GLU A 40 4.59 11.85 -4.49
CA GLU A 40 4.02 10.53 -4.81
C GLU A 40 4.61 9.40 -3.95
N ASP A 41 5.80 9.61 -3.35
CA ASP A 41 6.33 8.64 -2.38
C ASP A 41 5.58 8.77 -1.06
N VAL A 42 4.56 7.94 -0.93
CA VAL A 42 3.71 7.84 0.26
C VAL A 42 3.80 6.43 0.81
N LYS A 43 4.16 6.33 2.09
CA LYS A 43 4.19 5.07 2.84
C LYS A 43 3.28 5.20 4.05
N VAL A 44 2.45 4.20 4.28
CA VAL A 44 1.48 4.20 5.38
C VAL A 44 1.67 2.94 6.22
N MET A 45 1.85 3.13 7.51
CA MET A 45 1.82 2.05 8.49
C MET A 45 0.57 2.19 9.36
N GLY A 46 -0.17 1.09 9.51
CA GLY A 46 -1.31 1.02 10.41
C GLY A 46 -1.05 0.02 11.53
N VAL A 47 -1.28 0.45 12.76
CA VAL A 47 -1.24 -0.40 13.94
C VAL A 47 -2.59 -0.33 14.63
N ARG A 48 -3.16 -1.50 14.96
CA ARG A 48 -4.42 -1.58 15.70
C ARG A 48 -4.21 -2.32 17.02
N ALA A 49 -4.64 -1.68 18.10
CA ALA A 49 -4.69 -2.27 19.43
C ALA A 49 -6.11 -2.13 19.98
N GLY A 50 -6.83 -3.25 20.08
CA GLY A 50 -8.26 -3.22 20.45
C GLY A 50 -9.09 -2.41 19.45
N GLY A 51 -9.76 -1.35 19.93
CA GLY A 51 -10.56 -0.44 19.10
C GLY A 51 -9.79 0.75 18.51
N GLN A 52 -8.55 0.97 18.96
CA GLN A 52 -7.74 2.11 18.53
C GLN A 52 -6.88 1.78 17.32
N VAL A 53 -6.78 2.70 16.38
CA VAL A 53 -5.93 2.62 15.20
C VAL A 53 -4.96 3.80 15.20
N GLU A 54 -3.71 3.52 14.96
CA GLU A 54 -2.67 4.51 14.68
C GLU A 54 -2.22 4.38 13.22
N LEU A 55 -2.24 5.49 12.49
CA LEU A 55 -1.73 5.59 11.13
C LEU A 55 -0.51 6.49 11.11
N THR A 56 0.63 5.93 10.76
CA THR A 56 1.87 6.67 10.53
C THR A 56 2.09 6.80 9.03
N VAL A 57 2.15 8.02 8.53
CA VAL A 57 2.32 8.35 7.12
C VAL A 57 3.67 9.00 6.90
N ALA A 58 4.47 8.45 6.01
CA ALA A 58 5.60 9.15 5.42
C ALA A 58 5.19 9.64 4.03
N CYS A 59 5.31 10.96 3.80
CA CYS A 59 4.97 11.59 2.54
C CYS A 59 6.10 12.56 2.17
N ALA A 60 6.75 12.33 1.04
CA ALA A 60 7.82 13.18 0.54
C ALA A 60 7.26 14.51 0.06
N PHE A 61 7.47 15.60 0.80
CA PHE A 61 6.99 16.91 0.38
C PHE A 61 7.86 17.49 -0.73
N VAL A 62 7.22 18.22 -1.65
CA VAL A 62 7.86 18.84 -2.82
C VAL A 62 8.29 20.26 -2.49
N ALA A 63 9.60 20.50 -2.43
CA ALA A 63 10.19 21.74 -1.96
C ALA A 63 9.69 23.01 -2.68
N ARG A 64 9.46 22.94 -3.99
CA ARG A 64 8.97 24.09 -4.77
C ARG A 64 7.61 24.62 -4.32
N HIS A 65 6.86 23.83 -3.57
CA HIS A 65 5.54 24.19 -3.04
C HIS A 65 5.57 24.54 -1.55
N VAL A 66 6.76 24.67 -0.96
CA VAL A 66 6.97 24.97 0.47
C VAL A 66 7.88 26.19 0.58
N ARG A 67 7.43 27.23 1.28
CA ARG A 67 8.14 28.52 1.38
C ARG A 67 9.19 28.51 2.47
N ASP A 68 8.84 27.96 3.62
CA ASP A 68 9.64 27.94 4.84
C ASP A 68 9.18 26.83 5.78
N LEU A 69 9.84 26.69 6.93
CA LEU A 69 9.54 25.67 7.92
C LEU A 69 8.12 25.82 8.51
N ALA A 70 7.65 27.05 8.72
CA ALA A 70 6.31 27.27 9.26
C ALA A 70 5.22 26.84 8.26
N ASP A 71 5.42 27.15 6.98
CA ASP A 71 4.56 26.71 5.88
C ASP A 71 4.56 25.17 5.74
N TYR A 72 5.74 24.55 5.87
CA TYR A 72 5.87 23.09 5.89
C TYR A 72 5.02 22.45 7.00
N LEU A 73 5.18 22.94 8.24
CA LEU A 73 4.47 22.40 9.40
C LEU A 73 2.96 22.59 9.28
N ALA A 74 2.49 23.74 8.77
CA ALA A 74 1.07 23.99 8.53
C ALA A 74 0.51 23.02 7.47
N LYS A 75 1.20 22.81 6.37
CA LYS A 75 0.81 21.88 5.30
C LYS A 75 0.80 20.43 5.77
N LYS A 76 1.80 20.04 6.57
CA LYS A 76 1.86 18.73 7.20
C LYS A 76 0.63 18.47 8.08
N GLU A 77 0.24 19.44 8.89
CA GLU A 77 -0.96 19.33 9.74
C GLU A 77 -2.26 19.30 8.89
N HIS A 78 -2.34 20.06 7.82
CA HIS A 78 -3.47 19.96 6.89
C HIS A 78 -3.60 18.57 6.27
N ALA A 79 -2.49 17.96 5.84
CA ALA A 79 -2.50 16.59 5.34
C ALA A 79 -2.95 15.59 6.41
N ALA A 80 -2.42 15.71 7.64
CA ALA A 80 -2.81 14.86 8.76
C ALA A 80 -4.30 14.98 9.08
N ALA A 81 -4.85 16.21 9.09
CA ALA A 81 -6.28 16.44 9.32
C ALA A 81 -7.16 15.76 8.24
N ARG A 82 -6.72 15.75 6.98
CA ARG A 82 -7.46 15.07 5.90
C ARG A 82 -7.43 13.55 6.05
N VAL A 83 -6.30 12.99 6.48
CA VAL A 83 -6.18 11.54 6.76
C VAL A 83 -7.04 11.16 7.96
N ARG A 84 -7.06 11.97 9.04
CA ARG A 84 -7.97 11.76 10.19
C ARG A 84 -9.44 11.71 9.75
N ALA A 85 -9.84 12.65 8.90
CA ALA A 85 -11.21 12.70 8.38
C ALA A 85 -11.55 11.45 7.54
N LEU A 86 -10.61 10.96 6.73
CA LEU A 86 -10.78 9.71 5.98
C LEU A 86 -10.91 8.51 6.93
N ALA A 87 -10.03 8.40 7.91
CA ALA A 87 -10.06 7.31 8.90
C ALA A 87 -11.38 7.29 9.67
N ALA A 88 -11.87 8.47 10.09
CA ALA A 88 -13.16 8.60 10.76
C ALA A 88 -14.33 8.13 9.89
N SER A 89 -14.33 8.47 8.59
CA SER A 89 -15.35 8.02 7.65
C SER A 89 -15.31 6.52 7.38
N SER A 90 -14.16 5.88 7.66
CA SER A 90 -13.92 4.44 7.53
C SER A 90 -14.17 3.66 8.84
N GLY A 91 -14.78 4.29 9.84
CA GLY A 91 -15.13 3.66 11.11
C GLY A 91 -14.08 3.79 12.22
N PHE A 92 -13.01 4.55 12.01
CA PHE A 92 -11.96 4.82 13.00
C PHE A 92 -12.02 6.28 13.47
N ALA A 93 -13.09 6.63 14.17
CA ALA A 93 -13.36 8.01 14.60
C ALA A 93 -12.24 8.63 15.45
N GLU A 94 -11.54 7.81 16.22
CA GLU A 94 -10.46 8.23 17.13
C GLU A 94 -9.08 7.77 16.64
N ALA A 95 -8.88 7.61 15.31
CA ALA A 95 -7.59 7.22 14.78
C ALA A 95 -6.53 8.28 15.09
N ALA A 96 -5.43 7.86 15.70
CA ALA A 96 -4.23 8.67 15.78
C ALA A 96 -3.56 8.73 14.42
N VAL A 97 -3.22 9.92 13.93
CA VAL A 97 -2.56 10.09 12.63
C VAL A 97 -1.32 10.97 12.80
N GLY A 98 -0.17 10.40 12.49
CA GLY A 98 1.10 11.11 12.40
C GLY A 98 1.60 11.17 10.96
N VAL A 99 1.97 12.36 10.48
CA VAL A 99 2.60 12.54 9.16
C VAL A 99 4.04 12.97 9.36
N ASN A 100 4.99 12.31 8.69
CA ASN A 100 6.42 12.59 8.77
C ASN A 100 6.90 12.73 10.23
N VAL A 101 6.61 11.72 11.04
CA VAL A 101 6.87 11.75 12.49
C VAL A 101 8.37 11.73 12.85
N ALA A 102 9.22 11.39 11.90
CA ALA A 102 10.67 11.42 12.06
C ALA A 102 11.28 12.81 11.81
N ASP A 103 10.47 13.81 11.47
CA ASP A 103 10.97 15.19 11.32
C ASP A 103 11.55 15.71 12.64
N ASP A 104 12.64 16.45 12.53
CA ASP A 104 13.25 17.22 13.60
C ASP A 104 13.34 18.70 13.20
N PRO A 105 12.24 19.46 13.36
CA PRO A 105 12.19 20.87 12.96
C PRO A 105 13.19 21.75 13.71
N ALA A 106 13.56 21.38 14.94
CA ALA A 106 14.51 22.14 15.73
C ALA A 106 15.92 22.15 15.12
N ASN A 107 16.27 21.07 14.44
CA ASN A 107 17.53 20.93 13.71
C ASN A 107 17.37 21.14 12.19
N GLY A 108 16.19 21.57 11.72
CA GLY A 108 15.91 21.81 10.30
C GLY A 108 15.79 20.54 9.46
N SER A 109 15.67 19.38 10.09
CA SER A 109 15.53 18.10 9.41
C SER A 109 14.05 17.79 9.21
N VAL A 110 13.57 17.89 7.98
CA VAL A 110 12.18 17.61 7.60
C VAL A 110 12.16 16.82 6.30
N TYR A 111 11.09 16.07 6.07
CA TYR A 111 10.96 15.25 4.86
C TYR A 111 10.53 16.11 3.65
N LEU A 112 11.48 16.88 3.16
CA LEU A 112 11.35 17.78 2.03
C LEU A 112 12.29 17.32 0.91
N THR A 113 11.76 17.17 -0.29
CA THR A 113 12.43 16.61 -1.46
C THR A 113 12.31 17.55 -2.65
N VAL A 114 13.12 17.34 -3.67
CA VAL A 114 13.01 18.11 -4.93
C VAL A 114 11.86 17.58 -5.78
N THR A 115 11.73 16.27 -5.87
CA THR A 115 10.86 15.59 -6.83
C THR A 115 9.53 15.09 -6.23
N GLY A 116 9.42 15.00 -4.91
CA GLY A 116 8.33 14.30 -4.24
C GLY A 116 8.49 12.78 -4.22
N LEU A 117 9.71 12.32 -4.52
CA LEU A 117 10.14 10.92 -4.52
C LEU A 117 11.36 10.78 -3.61
N SER A 118 11.86 9.56 -3.45
CA SER A 118 13.10 9.28 -2.72
C SER A 118 14.31 9.08 -3.65
N ALA A 119 14.17 9.41 -4.95
CA ALA A 119 15.19 9.16 -5.97
C ALA A 119 16.50 9.90 -5.69
N GLU A 120 16.45 11.14 -5.19
CA GLU A 120 17.62 11.92 -4.81
C GLU A 120 18.38 11.36 -3.60
N SER A 121 17.76 10.46 -2.85
CA SER A 121 18.40 9.75 -1.71
C SER A 121 18.91 8.36 -2.10
N GLY A 122 18.99 8.07 -3.39
CA GLY A 122 19.50 6.80 -3.93
C GLY A 122 18.43 5.72 -4.13
N ASP A 123 17.16 6.03 -3.94
CA ASP A 123 16.05 5.15 -4.31
C ASP A 123 15.71 5.38 -5.79
N ASP A 124 16.20 4.51 -6.65
CA ASP A 124 16.11 4.59 -8.10
C ASP A 124 14.88 3.87 -8.69
N GLY A 125 13.85 3.68 -7.91
CA GLY A 125 12.62 3.02 -8.33
C GLY A 125 12.68 1.51 -8.30
N GLN A 126 13.59 0.92 -7.55
CA GLN A 126 13.62 -0.52 -7.31
C GLN A 126 12.32 -1.00 -6.68
N ALA A 127 11.86 -2.17 -7.08
CA ALA A 127 10.70 -2.81 -6.48
C ALA A 127 10.96 -3.12 -5.00
N GLY A 128 10.22 -2.49 -4.12
CA GLY A 128 10.32 -2.67 -2.69
C GLY A 128 9.32 -3.69 -2.14
N ARG A 129 9.32 -3.86 -0.84
CA ARG A 129 8.47 -4.81 -0.12
C ARG A 129 6.96 -4.57 -0.29
N GLY A 130 6.53 -3.34 -0.54
CA GLY A 130 5.13 -2.97 -0.77
C GLY A 130 4.66 -3.07 -2.22
N ASN A 131 5.54 -3.38 -3.19
CA ASN A 131 5.24 -3.36 -4.63
C ASN A 131 4.53 -4.63 -5.13
N ARG A 132 3.76 -5.29 -4.29
CA ARG A 132 2.93 -6.45 -4.63
C ARG A 132 1.59 -5.99 -5.20
N VAL A 133 0.86 -6.89 -5.86
CA VAL A 133 -0.47 -6.61 -6.42
C VAL A 133 -1.43 -6.02 -5.40
N GLY A 134 -1.38 -6.47 -4.15
CA GLY A 134 -2.20 -5.92 -3.06
C GLY A 134 -1.72 -4.57 -2.53
N GLY A 135 -0.46 -4.19 -2.77
CA GLY A 135 0.15 -2.97 -2.20
C GLY A 135 0.45 -3.04 -0.70
N LEU A 136 0.09 -4.11 -0.03
CA LEU A 136 0.17 -4.26 1.42
C LEU A 136 1.30 -5.21 1.85
N ILE A 137 1.88 -4.91 3.01
CA ILE A 137 2.73 -5.82 3.78
C ILE A 137 1.96 -6.15 5.05
N THR A 138 1.44 -7.37 5.14
CA THR A 138 0.49 -7.78 6.17
C THR A 138 1.01 -8.99 6.95
N PRO A 139 1.51 -8.79 8.19
CA PRO A 139 1.87 -9.91 9.05
C PRO A 139 0.69 -10.87 9.23
N GLY A 140 0.94 -12.17 9.12
CA GLY A 140 -0.08 -13.21 9.28
C GLY A 140 -0.94 -13.49 8.04
N ARG A 141 -0.76 -12.76 6.94
CA ARG A 141 -1.36 -13.08 5.64
C ARG A 141 -0.37 -13.86 4.76
N PRO A 142 -0.86 -14.71 3.84
CA PRO A 142 0.02 -15.33 2.85
C PRO A 142 0.67 -14.25 1.99
N MET A 143 1.98 -14.36 1.81
CA MET A 143 2.77 -13.33 1.15
C MET A 143 3.88 -13.94 0.30
N THR A 144 4.12 -13.35 -0.87
CA THR A 144 5.25 -13.69 -1.73
C THR A 144 6.17 -12.48 -1.89
N MET A 145 7.45 -12.72 -2.15
CA MET A 145 8.42 -11.68 -2.49
C MET A 145 8.33 -11.24 -3.96
N GLU A 146 7.49 -11.87 -4.77
CA GLU A 146 7.27 -11.54 -6.17
C GLU A 146 6.54 -10.20 -6.30
N SER A 147 7.24 -9.15 -6.76
CA SER A 147 6.62 -7.86 -7.02
C SER A 147 5.90 -7.84 -8.37
N ALA A 148 4.84 -7.02 -8.47
CA ALA A 148 4.16 -6.80 -9.74
C ALA A 148 4.79 -5.66 -10.55
N ALA A 149 5.41 -4.66 -9.89
CA ALA A 149 6.06 -3.54 -10.53
C ALA A 149 7.26 -3.98 -11.38
N GLY A 150 7.50 -3.29 -12.48
CA GLY A 150 8.63 -3.55 -13.39
C GLY A 150 8.54 -4.80 -14.25
N LYS A 151 7.45 -5.58 -14.15
CA LYS A 151 7.26 -6.83 -14.90
C LYS A 151 6.32 -6.63 -16.08
N ASN A 152 6.58 -7.36 -17.16
CA ASN A 152 5.72 -7.34 -18.35
C ASN A 152 4.30 -7.80 -17.98
N PRO A 153 3.25 -7.00 -18.27
CA PRO A 153 1.88 -7.29 -17.86
C PRO A 153 1.21 -8.44 -18.63
N VAL A 154 1.78 -8.86 -19.75
CA VAL A 154 1.19 -9.89 -20.63
C VAL A 154 1.86 -11.24 -20.47
N THR A 155 3.18 -11.26 -20.23
CA THR A 155 3.96 -12.50 -20.33
C THR A 155 4.59 -12.95 -19.03
N HIS A 156 4.75 -12.06 -18.05
CA HIS A 156 5.46 -12.43 -16.83
C HIS A 156 4.54 -13.20 -15.86
N VAL A 157 4.81 -14.50 -15.71
CA VAL A 157 4.00 -15.40 -14.87
C VAL A 157 3.86 -14.91 -13.43
N GLY A 158 4.92 -14.37 -12.83
CA GLY A 158 4.86 -13.85 -11.47
C GLY A 158 3.86 -12.70 -11.29
N LYS A 159 3.75 -11.80 -12.28
CA LYS A 159 2.72 -10.75 -12.28
C LYS A 159 1.33 -11.34 -12.48
N LEU A 160 1.16 -12.16 -13.51
CA LEU A 160 -0.15 -12.72 -13.88
C LEU A 160 -0.73 -13.61 -12.78
N TYR A 161 0.10 -14.45 -12.17
CA TYR A 161 -0.35 -15.35 -11.10
C TYR A 161 -0.72 -14.59 -9.83
N ASN A 162 0.02 -13.54 -9.46
CA ASN A 162 -0.35 -12.73 -8.29
C ASN A 162 -1.66 -11.97 -8.51
N ILE A 163 -1.91 -11.46 -9.73
CA ILE A 163 -3.20 -10.85 -10.08
C ILE A 163 -4.31 -11.91 -10.02
N ALA A 164 -4.09 -13.08 -10.62
CA ALA A 164 -5.06 -14.17 -10.64
C ALA A 164 -5.38 -14.67 -9.23
N ALA A 165 -4.38 -14.90 -8.39
CA ALA A 165 -4.56 -15.36 -7.01
C ALA A 165 -5.40 -14.37 -6.19
N ARG A 166 -5.16 -13.07 -6.35
CA ARG A 166 -5.96 -12.03 -5.72
C ARG A 166 -7.42 -12.07 -6.19
N LEU A 167 -7.65 -12.09 -7.51
CA LEU A 167 -9.01 -12.12 -8.07
C LEU A 167 -9.78 -13.39 -7.68
N ILE A 168 -9.09 -14.54 -7.61
CA ILE A 168 -9.69 -15.79 -7.14
C ILE A 168 -10.11 -15.64 -5.67
N ALA A 169 -9.23 -15.15 -4.80
CA ALA A 169 -9.55 -14.94 -3.39
C ALA A 169 -10.74 -14.00 -3.20
N GLU A 170 -10.75 -12.85 -3.90
CA GLU A 170 -11.86 -11.89 -3.88
C GLU A 170 -13.18 -12.53 -4.34
N ARG A 171 -13.14 -13.33 -5.40
CA ARG A 171 -14.33 -14.00 -5.94
C ARG A 171 -14.86 -15.07 -4.99
N VAL A 172 -13.99 -15.84 -4.37
CA VAL A 172 -14.36 -16.88 -3.40
C VAL A 172 -14.90 -16.25 -2.12
N ALA A 173 -14.25 -15.21 -1.61
CA ALA A 173 -14.71 -14.50 -0.42
C ALA A 173 -16.09 -13.84 -0.59
N ALA A 174 -16.48 -13.53 -1.83
CA ALA A 174 -17.83 -13.01 -2.13
C ALA A 174 -18.93 -14.08 -2.13
N ALA A 175 -18.60 -15.37 -1.98
CA ALA A 175 -19.57 -16.43 -1.94
C ALA A 175 -20.30 -16.47 -0.57
N PRO A 176 -21.61 -16.80 -0.54
CA PRO A 176 -22.34 -16.89 0.72
C PRO A 176 -21.71 -17.90 1.70
N GLY A 177 -21.56 -17.50 2.96
CA GLY A 177 -21.01 -18.34 4.03
C GLY A 177 -19.49 -18.39 4.07
N VAL A 178 -18.79 -17.68 3.18
CA VAL A 178 -17.33 -17.55 3.24
C VAL A 178 -16.97 -16.27 3.98
N ALA A 179 -16.28 -16.40 5.11
CA ALA A 179 -15.79 -15.28 5.89
C ALA A 179 -14.44 -14.76 5.36
N GLU A 180 -13.61 -15.66 4.84
CA GLU A 180 -12.27 -15.33 4.35
C GLU A 180 -11.81 -16.38 3.33
N ALA A 181 -11.05 -15.94 2.34
CA ALA A 181 -10.43 -16.81 1.35
C ALA A 181 -8.96 -16.43 1.11
N GLU A 182 -8.12 -17.44 0.98
CA GLU A 182 -6.71 -17.33 0.59
C GLU A 182 -6.48 -18.22 -0.64
N CYS A 183 -5.76 -17.68 -1.63
CA CYS A 183 -5.41 -18.43 -2.83
C CYS A 183 -3.90 -18.49 -2.98
N THR A 184 -3.38 -19.68 -3.28
CA THR A 184 -1.98 -19.91 -3.63
C THR A 184 -1.91 -20.53 -5.02
N LEU A 185 -1.13 -19.91 -5.90
CA LEU A 185 -0.79 -20.43 -7.22
C LEU A 185 0.71 -20.63 -7.35
N VAL A 186 1.14 -21.78 -7.85
CA VAL A 186 2.54 -22.03 -8.17
C VAL A 186 2.65 -22.46 -9.62
N SER A 187 3.47 -21.76 -10.39
CA SER A 187 3.78 -22.12 -11.77
C SER A 187 4.94 -23.13 -11.82
N ARG A 188 5.14 -23.70 -12.98
CA ARG A 188 6.29 -24.57 -13.27
C ARG A 188 6.94 -24.17 -14.58
N ILE A 189 8.26 -24.00 -14.54
CA ILE A 189 9.03 -23.75 -15.77
C ILE A 189 8.80 -24.87 -16.80
N GLY A 190 8.67 -24.49 -18.06
CA GLY A 190 8.41 -25.42 -19.17
C GLY A 190 6.95 -25.89 -19.30
N ARG A 191 6.01 -25.39 -18.45
CA ARG A 191 4.57 -25.67 -18.58
C ARG A 191 3.82 -24.45 -19.09
N PRO A 192 2.67 -24.64 -19.76
CA PRO A 192 1.77 -23.54 -20.10
C PRO A 192 1.34 -22.77 -18.87
N ILE A 193 1.13 -21.48 -19.02
CA ILE A 193 0.72 -20.59 -17.92
C ILE A 193 -0.67 -20.96 -17.34
N GLY A 194 -1.52 -21.55 -18.16
CA GLY A 194 -2.86 -22.03 -17.73
C GLY A 194 -2.83 -23.34 -16.94
N GLU A 195 -1.65 -23.95 -16.75
CA GLU A 195 -1.47 -25.23 -16.04
C GLU A 195 -0.60 -25.02 -14.79
N PRO A 196 -1.12 -24.42 -13.71
CA PRO A 196 -0.37 -24.28 -12.49
C PRO A 196 0.01 -25.65 -11.91
N GLN A 197 1.19 -25.74 -11.31
CA GLN A 197 1.60 -26.93 -10.57
C GLN A 197 0.81 -27.07 -9.27
N ILE A 198 0.50 -25.93 -8.62
CA ILE A 198 -0.36 -25.87 -7.44
C ILE A 198 -1.40 -24.77 -7.69
N ALA A 199 -2.65 -25.12 -7.41
CA ALA A 199 -3.76 -24.17 -7.30
C ALA A 199 -4.55 -24.58 -6.06
N GLU A 200 -4.39 -23.82 -4.98
CA GLU A 200 -5.01 -24.09 -3.68
C GLU A 200 -5.83 -22.89 -3.24
N VAL A 201 -7.04 -23.12 -2.78
CA VAL A 201 -7.85 -22.10 -2.12
C VAL A 201 -8.25 -22.61 -0.74
N ARG A 202 -7.91 -21.85 0.28
CA ARG A 202 -8.33 -22.07 1.66
C ARG A 202 -9.45 -21.10 1.98
N VAL A 203 -10.49 -21.60 2.64
CA VAL A 203 -11.63 -20.77 3.06
C VAL A 203 -11.87 -20.93 4.56
N ARG A 204 -12.30 -19.84 5.16
CA ARG A 204 -12.87 -19.82 6.50
C ARG A 204 -14.35 -19.45 6.36
N THR A 205 -15.22 -20.25 6.97
CA THR A 205 -16.67 -20.06 7.01
C THR A 205 -17.12 -19.56 8.37
#